data_5ca54bf9c4db322d514b73a1edefebb2
#
_entry.id   5ca54bf9c4db322d514b73a1edefebb2
#
_cell.length_a   1.000
_cell.length_b   1.000
_cell.length_c   1.000
_cell.angle_alpha   90.00
_cell.angle_beta   90.00
_cell.angle_gamma   90.00
#
_symmetry.space_group_name_H-M   'P 1'
#
loop_
_entity.id
_entity.type
_entity.pdbx_description
1 polymer ?
#
loop_
_entity_poly.entity_id
_entity_poly.type
_entity_poly.pdbx_seq_one_letter_code
_entity_poly.pdbx_strand_id
1 'polypeptide(L)'
;MRDRIRIYGIRAWAIRQVLGLWTRVRSPLRARRLTAALDSHGIPWFKIDDVNDPGFLDHLRRSTPDLILSILTGQRFGPNLLSIPRIGCVNIHFGPLPEYRGLYTSFWSLYNGERESGVSIHFMNNRWDGGPIIAQRRFPLTPGETVHSLDRKGWGMLPGLLSEALDALVEGRVTLGANEPERGAYYSVPPREAALAFRKERRGRWL
;
A
#
# COMPACT_ATOMS: atom_id res chain seq x y z
N MET A 1 -10.77 6.98 -14.14
CA MET A 1 -11.80 8.01 -13.94
C MET A 1 -13.13 7.41 -13.47
N ARG A 2 -13.70 6.44 -14.17
CA ARG A 2 -14.98 5.77 -13.80
C ARG A 2 -14.99 5.18 -12.40
N ASP A 3 -13.91 4.53 -11.97
CA ASP A 3 -13.82 3.90 -10.63
C ASP A 3 -13.84 4.91 -9.49
N ARG A 4 -13.23 6.06 -9.67
CA ARG A 4 -13.23 7.12 -8.64
C ARG A 4 -14.60 7.75 -8.45
N ILE A 5 -15.36 7.93 -9.54
CA ILE A 5 -16.77 8.40 -9.46
C ILE A 5 -17.62 7.36 -8.73
N ARG A 6 -17.40 6.07 -9.02
CA ARG A 6 -18.10 4.95 -8.39
C ARG A 6 -17.89 4.92 -6.88
N ILE A 7 -16.64 5.08 -6.43
CA ILE A 7 -16.28 5.00 -5.00
C ILE A 7 -16.72 6.25 -4.24
N TYR A 8 -16.44 7.44 -4.78
CA TYR A 8 -16.63 8.70 -4.05
C TYR A 8 -17.96 9.40 -4.35
N GLY A 9 -18.67 8.99 -5.41
CA GLY A 9 -19.84 9.69 -5.94
C GLY A 9 -19.48 11.01 -6.61
N ILE A 10 -20.46 11.56 -7.37
CA ILE A 10 -20.19 12.67 -8.30
C ILE A 10 -19.74 13.96 -7.59
N ARG A 11 -20.35 14.30 -6.44
CA ARG A 11 -19.99 15.52 -5.68
C ARG A 11 -18.61 15.40 -5.05
N ALA A 12 -18.34 14.32 -4.34
CA ALA A 12 -17.03 14.08 -3.74
C ALA A 12 -15.95 13.87 -4.80
N TRP A 13 -16.30 13.26 -5.95
CA TRP A 13 -15.42 13.19 -7.09
C TRP A 13 -15.12 14.58 -7.67
N ALA A 14 -16.15 15.44 -7.85
CA ALA A 14 -15.98 16.80 -8.37
C ALA A 14 -15.12 17.65 -7.43
N ILE A 15 -15.39 17.62 -6.12
CA ILE A 15 -14.55 18.29 -5.10
C ILE A 15 -13.10 17.76 -5.19
N ARG A 16 -12.94 16.44 -5.32
CA ARG A 16 -11.61 15.85 -5.44
C ARG A 16 -10.95 16.15 -6.80
N GLN A 17 -11.71 16.40 -7.88
CA GLN A 17 -11.15 16.90 -9.13
C GLN A 17 -10.68 18.36 -8.99
N VAL A 18 -11.44 19.21 -8.32
CA VAL A 18 -11.02 20.58 -8.00
C VAL A 18 -9.79 20.55 -7.09
N LEU A 19 -9.82 19.74 -6.02
CA LEU A 19 -8.65 19.49 -5.18
C LEU A 19 -7.54 18.75 -5.93
N GLY A 20 -7.87 17.89 -6.88
CA GLY A 20 -6.95 17.18 -7.76
C GLY A 20 -6.38 18.06 -8.87
N LEU A 21 -7.12 19.05 -9.37
CA LEU A 21 -6.55 20.13 -10.18
C LEU A 21 -5.56 20.98 -9.35
N TRP A 22 -5.93 21.30 -8.12
CA TRP A 22 -5.02 21.94 -7.16
C TRP A 22 -3.81 21.06 -6.82
N THR A 23 -4.00 19.74 -6.68
CA THR A 23 -2.90 18.79 -6.45
C THR A 23 -2.15 18.45 -7.73
N ARG A 24 -2.75 18.53 -8.93
CA ARG A 24 -2.05 18.43 -10.21
C ARG A 24 -1.19 19.67 -10.48
N VAL A 25 -1.66 20.84 -10.12
CA VAL A 25 -0.83 22.05 -10.10
C VAL A 25 0.26 21.95 -9.02
N ARG A 26 0.02 21.23 -7.91
CA ARG A 26 1.00 20.92 -6.86
C ARG A 26 1.71 19.56 -7.00
N SER A 27 1.23 18.66 -7.87
CA SER A 27 1.85 17.35 -8.10
C SER A 27 3.27 17.45 -8.63
N PRO A 28 3.61 18.38 -9.55
CA PRO A 28 4.99 18.66 -9.89
C PRO A 28 5.82 19.13 -8.71
N LEU A 29 5.22 19.89 -7.78
CA LEU A 29 5.88 20.35 -6.56
C LEU A 29 6.09 19.24 -5.55
N ARG A 30 5.14 18.30 -5.45
CA ARG A 30 5.29 17.11 -4.58
C ARG A 30 6.29 16.10 -5.15
N ALA A 31 6.21 15.83 -6.44
CA ALA A 31 7.21 15.02 -7.14
C ALA A 31 8.60 15.67 -7.01
N ARG A 32 8.71 16.98 -7.24
CA ARG A 32 9.94 17.74 -7.02
C ARG A 32 10.42 17.69 -5.57
N ARG A 33 9.53 17.67 -4.58
CA ARG A 33 9.92 17.53 -3.16
C ARG A 33 10.46 16.14 -2.86
N LEU A 34 9.85 15.09 -3.41
CA LEU A 34 10.34 13.72 -3.24
C LEU A 34 11.71 13.56 -3.92
N THR A 35 11.82 13.94 -5.19
CA THR A 35 13.09 13.84 -5.90
C THR A 35 14.17 14.73 -5.28
N ALA A 36 13.84 15.96 -4.85
CA ALA A 36 14.76 16.81 -4.13
C ALA A 36 15.21 16.20 -2.78
N ALA A 37 14.31 15.51 -2.08
CA ALA A 37 14.69 14.80 -0.87
C ALA A 37 15.63 13.62 -1.17
N LEU A 38 15.35 12.84 -2.21
CA LEU A 38 16.22 11.76 -2.67
C LEU A 38 17.59 12.31 -3.09
N ASP A 39 17.60 13.37 -3.89
CA ASP A 39 18.84 14.04 -4.34
C ASP A 39 19.66 14.57 -3.16
N SER A 40 19.01 15.20 -2.16
CA SER A 40 19.70 15.74 -0.98
C SER A 40 20.35 14.67 -0.09
N HIS A 41 19.89 13.42 -0.21
CA HIS A 41 20.46 12.27 0.48
C HIS A 41 21.34 11.39 -0.42
N GLY A 42 21.63 11.85 -1.65
CA GLY A 42 22.43 11.08 -2.61
C GLY A 42 21.77 9.77 -3.06
N ILE A 43 20.44 9.68 -2.96
CA ILE A 43 19.69 8.47 -3.36
C ILE A 43 19.35 8.58 -4.84
N PRO A 44 19.93 7.74 -5.70
CA PRO A 44 19.62 7.76 -7.13
C PRO A 44 18.17 7.29 -7.36
N TRP A 45 17.51 7.91 -8.30
CA TRP A 45 16.15 7.54 -8.66
C TRP A 45 15.96 7.61 -10.17
N PHE A 46 15.02 6.81 -10.67
CA PHE A 46 14.60 6.85 -12.08
C PHE A 46 13.17 6.35 -12.20
N LYS A 47 12.53 6.70 -13.31
CA LYS A 47 11.17 6.26 -13.61
C LYS A 47 11.20 5.04 -14.49
N ILE A 48 10.35 4.05 -14.15
CA ILE A 48 10.08 2.89 -14.98
C ILE A 48 8.57 2.76 -15.21
N ASP A 49 8.18 2.18 -16.32
CA ASP A 49 6.77 1.94 -16.65
C ASP A 49 6.35 0.49 -16.36
N ASP A 50 7.28 -0.47 -16.43
CA ASP A 50 7.07 -1.88 -16.09
C ASP A 50 8.18 -2.38 -15.17
N VAL A 51 7.80 -2.88 -13.99
CA VAL A 51 8.74 -3.46 -13.01
C VAL A 51 9.36 -4.79 -13.48
N ASN A 52 8.80 -5.42 -14.51
CA ASN A 52 9.30 -6.66 -15.09
C ASN A 52 10.05 -6.43 -16.42
N ASP A 53 10.31 -5.19 -16.80
CA ASP A 53 11.08 -4.86 -18.00
C ASP A 53 12.46 -5.52 -17.97
N PRO A 54 12.88 -6.23 -19.03
CA PRO A 54 14.17 -6.93 -19.05
C PRO A 54 15.37 -6.02 -18.77
N GLY A 55 15.38 -4.80 -19.31
CA GLY A 55 16.48 -3.84 -19.08
C GLY A 55 16.54 -3.38 -17.63
N PHE A 56 15.36 -3.18 -17.00
CA PHE A 56 15.28 -2.88 -15.59
C PHE A 56 15.74 -4.06 -14.72
N LEU A 57 15.34 -5.29 -15.05
CA LEU A 57 15.79 -6.48 -14.33
C LEU A 57 17.32 -6.66 -14.44
N ASP A 58 17.90 -6.39 -15.60
CA ASP A 58 19.35 -6.44 -15.79
C ASP A 58 20.08 -5.33 -15.00
N HIS A 59 19.49 -4.15 -14.91
CA HIS A 59 19.99 -3.08 -14.03
C HIS A 59 19.99 -3.54 -12.56
N LEU A 60 18.91 -4.12 -12.09
CA LEU A 60 18.81 -4.65 -10.72
C LEU A 60 19.81 -5.76 -10.44
N ARG A 61 20.01 -6.69 -11.37
CA ARG A 61 21.02 -7.77 -11.23
C ARG A 61 22.43 -7.20 -11.08
N ARG A 62 22.77 -6.18 -11.87
CA ARG A 62 24.08 -5.50 -11.74
C ARG A 62 24.24 -4.73 -10.44
N SER A 63 23.15 -4.19 -9.90
CA SER A 63 23.19 -3.47 -8.63
C SER A 63 23.19 -4.38 -7.40
N THR A 64 22.93 -5.69 -7.57
CA THR A 64 22.94 -6.73 -6.55
C THR A 64 22.25 -6.30 -5.22
N PRO A 65 20.97 -5.90 -5.27
CA PRO A 65 20.29 -5.42 -4.06
C PRO A 65 20.11 -6.55 -3.05
N ASP A 66 20.30 -6.25 -1.77
CA ASP A 66 19.96 -7.18 -0.70
C ASP A 66 18.46 -7.32 -0.53
N LEU A 67 17.72 -6.24 -0.66
CA LEU A 67 16.29 -6.15 -0.44
C LEU A 67 15.64 -5.23 -1.48
N ILE A 68 14.45 -5.58 -1.95
CA ILE A 68 13.59 -4.68 -2.72
C ILE A 68 12.35 -4.39 -1.88
N LEU A 69 12.11 -3.10 -1.62
CA LEU A 69 10.93 -2.63 -0.89
C LEU A 69 9.89 -2.10 -1.86
N SER A 70 8.68 -2.65 -1.80
CA SER A 70 7.52 -2.22 -2.58
C SER A 70 6.55 -1.42 -1.70
N ILE A 71 6.14 -0.25 -2.18
CA ILE A 71 5.13 0.58 -1.51
C ILE A 71 4.11 1.05 -2.56
N LEU A 72 2.85 0.67 -2.39
CA LEU A 72 1.75 1.06 -3.28
C LEU A 72 1.99 0.73 -4.77
N THR A 73 2.78 -0.25 -5.05
CA THR A 73 3.04 -0.69 -6.43
C THR A 73 1.82 -1.41 -6.97
N GLY A 74 1.24 -0.86 -8.04
CA GLY A 74 0.06 -1.45 -8.71
C GLY A 74 0.41 -2.57 -9.70
N GLN A 75 1.65 -3.05 -9.69
CA GLN A 75 2.15 -4.07 -10.60
C GLN A 75 2.59 -5.32 -9.85
N ARG A 76 2.37 -6.47 -10.48
CA ARG A 76 2.81 -7.76 -9.95
C ARG A 76 4.29 -7.95 -10.24
N PHE A 77 5.06 -8.33 -9.24
CA PHE A 77 6.44 -8.75 -9.41
C PHE A 77 6.48 -10.17 -9.98
N GLY A 78 7.10 -10.32 -11.14
CA GLY A 78 7.31 -11.61 -11.77
C GLY A 78 8.38 -12.45 -11.07
N PRO A 79 8.46 -13.76 -11.35
CA PRO A 79 9.44 -14.64 -10.73
C PRO A 79 10.88 -14.15 -10.90
N ASN A 80 11.20 -13.60 -12.06
CA ASN A 80 12.53 -13.07 -12.37
C ASN A 80 12.91 -11.89 -11.47
N LEU A 81 11.95 -11.00 -11.15
CA LEU A 81 12.18 -9.89 -10.24
C LEU A 81 12.27 -10.38 -8.78
N LEU A 82 11.36 -11.27 -8.38
CA LEU A 82 11.32 -11.82 -7.03
C LEU A 82 12.60 -12.56 -6.62
N SER A 83 13.34 -13.11 -7.59
CA SER A 83 14.58 -13.86 -7.35
C SER A 83 15.86 -13.02 -7.35
N ILE A 84 15.79 -11.72 -7.66
CA ILE A 84 16.99 -10.89 -7.74
C ILE A 84 17.58 -10.56 -6.36
N PRO A 85 16.81 -10.04 -5.38
CA PRO A 85 17.40 -9.60 -4.13
C PRO A 85 17.78 -10.79 -3.24
N ARG A 86 18.92 -10.67 -2.54
CA ARG A 86 19.47 -11.72 -1.68
C ARG A 86 18.55 -12.10 -0.52
N ILE A 87 17.92 -11.11 0.13
CA ILE A 87 16.98 -11.32 1.24
C ILE A 87 15.58 -11.57 0.71
N GLY A 88 15.16 -10.81 -0.30
CA GLY A 88 13.86 -10.94 -0.94
C GLY A 88 13.19 -9.63 -1.29
N CYS A 89 12.00 -9.72 -1.86
CA CYS A 89 11.12 -8.58 -2.09
C CYS A 89 10.12 -8.46 -0.94
N VAL A 90 9.96 -7.27 -0.40
CA VAL A 90 9.07 -6.96 0.72
C VAL A 90 8.04 -5.93 0.28
N ASN A 91 6.79 -6.12 0.67
CA ASN A 91 5.71 -5.17 0.39
C ASN A 91 5.15 -4.58 1.68
N ILE A 92 4.83 -3.29 1.62
CA ILE A 92 4.06 -2.58 2.65
C ILE A 92 2.60 -2.59 2.23
N HIS A 93 1.79 -3.25 3.01
CA HIS A 93 0.37 -3.39 2.78
C HIS A 93 -0.43 -2.65 3.86
N PHE A 94 -1.33 -1.74 3.44
CA PHE A 94 -2.17 -0.97 4.36
C PHE A 94 -3.45 -1.73 4.70
N GLY A 95 -3.29 -2.86 5.37
CA GLY A 95 -4.35 -3.74 5.84
C GLY A 95 -3.79 -4.81 6.77
N PRO A 96 -4.60 -5.34 7.70
CA PRO A 96 -4.20 -6.50 8.49
C PRO A 96 -4.25 -7.76 7.61
N LEU A 97 -3.12 -8.44 7.44
CA LEU A 97 -3.02 -9.74 6.76
C LEU A 97 -3.17 -10.88 7.79
N PRO A 98 -3.76 -12.00 7.39
CA PRO A 98 -4.27 -12.36 6.05
C PRO A 98 -5.68 -11.83 5.73
N GLU A 99 -6.36 -11.18 6.67
CA GLU A 99 -7.79 -10.88 6.59
C GLU A 99 -8.15 -9.96 5.42
N TYR A 100 -7.31 -8.93 5.16
CA TYR A 100 -7.58 -7.87 4.20
C TYR A 100 -6.48 -7.77 3.14
N ARG A 101 -6.48 -8.69 2.17
CA ARG A 101 -5.59 -8.65 0.99
C ARG A 101 -6.18 -7.82 -0.14
N GLY A 102 -5.34 -7.27 -1.01
CA GLY A 102 -5.74 -6.56 -2.22
C GLY A 102 -5.84 -5.05 -2.05
N LEU A 103 -6.90 -4.45 -2.55
CA LEU A 103 -7.04 -3.01 -2.72
C LEU A 103 -8.10 -2.40 -1.79
N TYR A 104 -7.93 -1.10 -1.49
CA TYR A 104 -8.91 -0.31 -0.73
C TYR A 104 -9.24 -0.88 0.66
N THR A 105 -8.28 -1.46 1.33
CA THR A 105 -8.45 -2.13 2.63
C THR A 105 -9.07 -1.22 3.70
N SER A 106 -8.69 0.06 3.76
CA SER A 106 -9.32 1.05 4.65
C SER A 106 -10.83 1.22 4.38
N PHE A 107 -11.24 1.19 3.10
CA PHE A 107 -12.66 1.19 2.75
C PHE A 107 -13.34 -0.09 3.24
N TRP A 108 -12.76 -1.24 2.92
CA TRP A 108 -13.38 -2.52 3.24
C TRP A 108 -13.43 -2.80 4.73
N SER A 109 -12.42 -2.40 5.51
CA SER A 109 -12.46 -2.48 6.98
C SER A 109 -13.62 -1.67 7.54
N LEU A 110 -13.84 -0.45 7.05
CA LEU A 110 -14.97 0.38 7.49
C LEU A 110 -16.32 -0.14 6.98
N TYR A 111 -16.37 -0.62 5.75
CA TYR A 111 -17.58 -1.17 5.14
C TYR A 111 -18.07 -2.41 5.88
N ASN A 112 -17.16 -3.30 6.26
CA ASN A 112 -17.46 -4.52 7.00
C ASN A 112 -17.69 -4.28 8.50
N GLY A 113 -17.54 -3.04 8.98
CA GLY A 113 -17.78 -2.70 10.39
C GLY A 113 -16.71 -3.23 11.33
N GLU A 114 -15.49 -3.40 10.86
CA GLU A 114 -14.38 -3.87 11.67
C GLU A 114 -14.12 -2.98 12.89
N ARG A 115 -13.58 -3.59 13.94
CA ARG A 115 -13.18 -2.87 15.16
C ARG A 115 -11.73 -2.42 15.14
N GLU A 116 -10.95 -2.95 14.22
CA GLU A 116 -9.55 -2.62 14.03
C GLU A 116 -9.15 -2.66 12.54
N SER A 117 -8.06 -2.02 12.21
CA SER A 117 -7.35 -2.14 10.95
C SER A 117 -5.86 -2.21 11.23
N GLY A 118 -5.01 -2.15 10.21
CA GLY A 118 -3.57 -2.29 10.43
C GLY A 118 -2.71 -1.99 9.21
N VAL A 119 -1.41 -2.13 9.45
CA VAL A 119 -0.38 -2.13 8.40
C VAL A 119 0.43 -3.40 8.55
N SER A 120 0.67 -4.08 7.45
CA SER A 120 1.46 -5.30 7.37
C SER A 120 2.66 -5.11 6.48
N ILE A 121 3.81 -5.59 6.91
CA ILE A 121 5.03 -5.71 6.11
C ILE A 121 5.25 -7.20 5.91
N HIS A 122 5.30 -7.65 4.66
CA HIS A 122 5.37 -9.06 4.35
C HIS A 122 6.31 -9.33 3.17
N PHE A 123 6.87 -10.51 3.09
CA PHE A 123 7.56 -10.95 1.89
C PHE A 123 6.59 -11.07 0.72
N MET A 124 7.07 -10.74 -0.46
CA MET A 124 6.32 -10.95 -1.70
C MET A 124 6.56 -12.35 -2.23
N ASN A 125 5.55 -12.92 -2.83
CA ASN A 125 5.59 -14.18 -3.56
C ASN A 125 4.70 -14.11 -4.81
N ASN A 126 4.42 -15.25 -5.44
CA ASN A 126 3.58 -15.32 -6.62
C ASN A 126 2.07 -15.10 -6.36
N ARG A 127 1.65 -14.89 -5.11
CA ARG A 127 0.28 -14.55 -4.72
C ARG A 127 0.19 -13.10 -4.27
N TRP A 128 -0.89 -12.41 -4.62
CA TRP A 128 -1.13 -11.07 -4.13
C TRP A 128 -1.28 -11.07 -2.60
N ASP A 129 -0.45 -10.26 -1.93
CA ASP A 129 -0.40 -10.08 -0.48
C ASP A 129 -0.40 -11.41 0.31
N GLY A 130 0.22 -12.46 -0.24
CA GLY A 130 0.14 -13.82 0.28
C GLY A 130 1.44 -14.38 0.87
N GLY A 131 2.52 -13.61 0.92
CA GLY A 131 3.78 -14.06 1.51
C GLY A 131 3.84 -13.88 3.03
N PRO A 132 4.79 -14.52 3.72
CA PRO A 132 4.91 -14.49 5.18
C PRO A 132 5.03 -13.07 5.73
N ILE A 133 4.40 -12.82 6.89
CA ILE A 133 4.39 -11.50 7.54
C ILE A 133 5.70 -11.34 8.32
N ILE A 134 6.39 -10.22 8.07
CA ILE A 134 7.63 -9.82 8.76
C ILE A 134 7.27 -9.03 10.02
N ALA A 135 6.39 -8.04 9.86
CA ALA A 135 5.89 -7.22 10.95
C ALA A 135 4.46 -6.76 10.66
N GLN A 136 3.67 -6.61 11.69
CA GLN A 136 2.31 -6.10 11.57
C GLN A 136 1.97 -5.26 12.78
N ARG A 137 1.28 -4.14 12.54
CA ARG A 137 0.72 -3.32 13.62
C ARG A 137 -0.74 -3.03 13.35
N ARG A 138 -1.58 -3.40 14.33
CA ARG A 138 -3.01 -3.14 14.30
C ARG A 138 -3.34 -1.90 15.13
N PHE A 139 -4.43 -1.24 14.79
CA PHE A 139 -4.94 -0.08 15.52
C PHE A 139 -6.48 -0.11 15.57
N PRO A 140 -7.07 0.34 16.69
CA PRO A 140 -8.51 0.35 16.86
C PRO A 140 -9.18 1.37 15.93
N LEU A 141 -10.38 1.03 15.48
CA LEU A 141 -11.27 1.92 14.75
C LEU A 141 -12.26 2.54 15.72
N THR A 142 -12.29 3.87 15.79
CA THR A 142 -13.20 4.62 16.62
C THR A 142 -14.42 5.10 15.83
N PRO A 143 -15.56 5.38 16.49
CA PRO A 143 -16.71 5.98 15.83
C PRO A 143 -16.31 7.28 15.13
N GLY A 144 -16.69 7.42 13.87
CA GLY A 144 -16.37 8.63 13.10
C GLY A 144 -15.15 8.52 12.17
N GLU A 145 -14.45 7.41 12.21
CA GLU A 145 -13.35 7.15 11.26
C GLU A 145 -13.80 7.26 9.81
N THR A 146 -12.90 7.75 8.99
CA THR A 146 -13.02 7.87 7.54
C THR A 146 -11.95 7.02 6.86
N VAL A 147 -12.11 6.73 5.58
CA VAL A 147 -11.05 6.08 4.79
C VAL A 147 -9.75 6.87 4.87
N HIS A 148 -9.86 8.21 4.80
CA HIS A 148 -8.69 9.08 4.88
C HIS A 148 -8.02 9.08 6.26
N SER A 149 -8.80 9.00 7.36
CA SER A 149 -8.23 8.93 8.71
C SER A 149 -7.49 7.60 8.94
N LEU A 150 -8.01 6.50 8.41
CA LEU A 150 -7.33 5.20 8.46
C LEU A 150 -6.02 5.22 7.68
N ASP A 151 -6.06 5.72 6.44
CA ASP A 151 -4.85 5.88 5.63
C ASP A 151 -3.80 6.70 6.37
N ARG A 152 -4.21 7.82 7.01
CA ARG A 152 -3.31 8.68 7.78
C ARG A 152 -2.71 7.95 8.99
N LYS A 153 -3.51 7.17 9.73
CA LYS A 153 -3.02 6.34 10.84
C LYS A 153 -1.96 5.35 10.36
N GLY A 154 -2.25 4.64 9.26
CA GLY A 154 -1.31 3.70 8.66
C GLY A 154 0.02 4.36 8.27
N TRP A 155 -0.03 5.51 7.59
CA TRP A 155 1.17 6.27 7.24
C TRP A 155 1.94 6.76 8.46
N GLY A 156 1.25 7.15 9.54
CA GLY A 156 1.90 7.59 10.77
C GLY A 156 2.65 6.48 11.51
N MET A 157 2.18 5.25 11.39
CA MET A 157 2.83 4.08 12.02
C MET A 157 3.96 3.50 11.18
N LEU A 158 3.94 3.72 9.88
CA LEU A 158 4.84 3.05 8.95
C LEU A 158 6.33 3.27 9.24
N PRO A 159 6.83 4.49 9.56
CA PRO A 159 8.26 4.67 9.77
C PRO A 159 8.83 3.78 10.88
N GLY A 160 8.15 3.73 12.04
CA GLY A 160 8.57 2.89 13.17
C GLY A 160 8.48 1.39 12.84
N LEU A 161 7.35 0.95 12.25
CA LEU A 161 7.16 -0.45 11.89
C LEU A 161 8.16 -0.91 10.82
N LEU A 162 8.49 -0.03 9.86
CA LEU A 162 9.47 -0.33 8.82
C LEU A 162 10.89 -0.45 9.39
N SER A 163 11.28 0.47 10.30
CA SER A 163 12.57 0.36 10.96
C SER A 163 12.70 -0.95 11.72
N GLU A 164 11.72 -1.29 12.55
CA GLU A 164 11.67 -2.56 13.29
C GLU A 164 11.80 -3.79 12.36
N ALA A 165 11.09 -3.78 11.24
CA ALA A 165 11.14 -4.87 10.27
C ALA A 165 12.51 -4.99 9.59
N LEU A 166 13.09 -3.86 9.18
CA LEU A 166 14.41 -3.83 8.53
C LEU A 166 15.52 -4.26 9.49
N ASP A 167 15.50 -3.76 10.73
CA ASP A 167 16.48 -4.15 11.75
C ASP A 167 16.42 -5.67 12.01
N ALA A 168 15.21 -6.22 12.17
CA ALA A 168 15.03 -7.66 12.37
C ALA A 168 15.54 -8.49 11.17
N LEU A 169 15.31 -8.01 9.93
CA LEU A 169 15.80 -8.67 8.71
C LEU A 169 17.32 -8.65 8.62
N VAL A 170 17.94 -7.52 8.88
CA VAL A 170 19.41 -7.35 8.82
C VAL A 170 20.11 -8.19 9.88
N GLU A 171 19.54 -8.27 11.08
CA GLU A 171 20.10 -9.03 12.19
C GLU A 171 19.74 -10.52 12.17
N GLY A 172 18.95 -10.96 11.19
CA GLY A 172 18.52 -12.35 11.09
C GLY A 172 17.60 -12.81 12.23
N ARG A 173 16.97 -11.87 12.95
CA ARG A 173 16.11 -12.14 14.12
C ARG A 173 14.61 -12.15 13.77
N VAL A 174 14.27 -12.12 12.48
CA VAL A 174 12.87 -12.07 12.05
C VAL A 174 12.15 -13.38 12.40
N THR A 175 11.03 -13.25 13.09
CA THR A 175 10.07 -14.35 13.25
C THR A 175 8.91 -14.13 12.29
N LEU A 176 8.80 -15.00 11.30
CA LEU A 176 7.78 -14.85 10.27
C LEU A 176 6.41 -15.27 10.79
N GLY A 177 5.46 -14.36 10.69
CA GLY A 177 4.05 -14.65 10.94
C GLY A 177 3.42 -15.41 9.77
N ALA A 178 2.52 -16.34 10.10
CA ALA A 178 1.74 -17.05 9.09
C ALA A 178 0.83 -16.06 8.35
N ASN A 179 0.83 -16.14 7.03
CA ASN A 179 -0.10 -15.43 6.17
C ASN A 179 -0.85 -16.46 5.33
N GLU A 180 -1.86 -17.04 5.93
CA GLU A 180 -2.68 -18.09 5.32
C GLU A 180 -3.82 -17.45 4.52
N PRO A 181 -3.74 -17.39 3.19
CA PRO A 181 -4.73 -16.70 2.37
C PRO A 181 -6.16 -17.22 2.54
N GLU A 182 -6.30 -18.44 2.97
CA GLU A 182 -7.58 -19.12 3.23
C GLU A 182 -8.31 -18.56 4.46
N ARG A 183 -7.58 -17.91 5.38
CA ARG A 183 -8.13 -17.27 6.60
C ARG A 183 -8.56 -15.81 6.39
N GLY A 184 -8.47 -15.31 5.16
CA GLY A 184 -8.83 -13.94 4.83
C GLY A 184 -9.48 -13.83 3.46
N ALA A 185 -9.81 -12.60 3.08
CA ALA A 185 -10.43 -12.30 1.79
C ALA A 185 -9.51 -11.43 0.92
N TYR A 186 -9.65 -11.58 -0.41
CA TYR A 186 -9.04 -10.68 -1.36
C TYR A 186 -10.06 -9.63 -1.80
N TYR A 187 -9.75 -8.39 -1.57
CA TYR A 187 -10.60 -7.26 -1.90
C TYR A 187 -10.08 -6.54 -3.15
N SER A 188 -11.01 -6.17 -4.01
CA SER A 188 -10.74 -5.36 -5.19
C SER A 188 -11.33 -3.96 -5.05
N VAL A 189 -11.36 -3.22 -6.16
CA VAL A 189 -12.06 -1.93 -6.23
C VAL A 189 -13.52 -2.12 -5.82
N PRO A 190 -14.04 -1.36 -4.84
CA PRO A 190 -15.42 -1.48 -4.38
C PRO A 190 -16.42 -1.36 -5.54
N PRO A 191 -17.37 -2.29 -5.68
CA PRO A 191 -18.42 -2.16 -6.66
C PRO A 191 -19.35 -0.98 -6.34
N ARG A 192 -20.12 -0.54 -7.33
CA ARG A 192 -20.98 0.64 -7.19
C ARG A 192 -21.95 0.51 -6.02
N GLU A 193 -22.51 -0.67 -5.83
CA GLU A 193 -23.49 -0.97 -4.77
C GLU A 193 -22.87 -0.80 -3.40
N ALA A 194 -21.68 -1.36 -3.16
CA ALA A 194 -20.96 -1.21 -1.90
C ALA A 194 -20.59 0.25 -1.64
N ALA A 195 -20.16 0.98 -2.66
CA ALA A 195 -19.82 2.39 -2.55
C ALA A 195 -21.05 3.26 -2.20
N LEU A 196 -22.22 2.95 -2.77
CA LEU A 196 -23.47 3.64 -2.47
C LEU A 196 -24.01 3.29 -1.08
N ALA A 197 -23.97 2.02 -0.68
CA ALA A 197 -24.36 1.57 0.67
C ALA A 197 -23.50 2.26 1.73
N PHE A 198 -22.19 2.23 1.58
CA PHE A 198 -21.27 2.89 2.50
C PHE A 198 -21.56 4.39 2.65
N ARG A 199 -21.86 5.09 1.55
CA ARG A 199 -22.23 6.51 1.59
C ARG A 199 -23.53 6.76 2.33
N LYS A 200 -24.53 5.90 2.17
CA LYS A 200 -25.82 6.02 2.83
C LYS A 200 -25.69 5.82 4.34
N GLU A 201 -24.99 4.76 4.75
CA GLU A 201 -24.85 4.39 6.17
C GLU A 201 -23.92 5.36 6.92
N ARG A 202 -22.83 5.77 6.29
CA ARG A 202 -21.82 6.63 6.93
C ARG A 202 -21.93 8.11 6.58
N ARG A 203 -23.07 8.55 6.01
CA ARG A 203 -23.37 9.97 5.68
C ARG A 203 -22.21 10.75 5.05
N GLY A 204 -21.50 10.12 4.11
CA GLY A 204 -20.43 10.79 3.35
C GLY A 204 -19.06 10.83 4.03
N ARG A 205 -18.81 10.05 5.06
CA ARG A 205 -17.52 10.00 5.78
C ARG A 205 -16.40 9.30 4.97
N TRP A 206 -16.16 9.84 3.78
CA TRP A 206 -15.05 9.41 2.93
C TRP A 206 -13.77 10.22 3.15
N LEU A 207 -13.91 11.42 3.66
CA LEU A 207 -12.85 12.41 3.84
C LEU A 207 -12.58 12.67 5.31
#